data_e58606cc582c5d086d97866e96655946
#
_entry.id   e58606cc582c5d086d97866e96655946
#
_cell.length_a   1.000
_cell.length_b   1.000
_cell.length_c   1.000
_cell.angle_alpha   90.00
_cell.angle_beta   90.00
_cell.angle_gamma   90.00
#
_symmetry.space_group_name_H-M   'P 1'
#
loop_
_entity.id
_entity.type
_entity.pdbx_description
1 polymer ?
#
loop_
_entity_poly.entity_id
_entity_poly.type
_entity_poly.pdbx_seq_one_letter_code
_entity_poly.pdbx_strand_id
1 'polypeptide(L)'
;DNSYYNQTLSTPVVNPVDKYSYSQMVNDISALASRYPGTVTVKSIGKSADGRDIYDVIVGNPNASKKILFQGAIHAREYIVVPLMMQQLEYLAAGFTNNGTYMTQPLSNILGQVAFHFVPMLNPDGVTISQMGENGIQSEELRQTMQAAYAADKASSRTTVSYEEYMRRWKANARGVDLNYNFAANWEGINVSLTHPSANGYKGTNPLSEPESQAIANLIQGTGFNAVINYHAMGNVIY
;
A
#
# COMPACT_ATOMS: atom_id res chain seq x y z
N ASP A 1 17.06 10.96 -20.37
CA ASP A 1 17.83 9.78 -20.78
C ASP A 1 17.30 8.55 -20.03
N ASN A 2 16.56 7.69 -20.74
CA ASN A 2 15.97 6.47 -20.18
C ASN A 2 16.95 5.28 -20.17
N SER A 3 18.22 5.51 -20.50
CA SER A 3 19.23 4.43 -20.59
C SER A 3 19.47 3.71 -19.25
N TYR A 4 19.10 4.35 -18.14
CA TYR A 4 19.23 3.78 -16.80
C TYR A 4 18.18 2.69 -16.48
N TYR A 5 17.09 2.62 -17.26
CA TYR A 5 15.95 1.73 -17.02
C TYR A 5 15.85 0.61 -18.07
N ASN A 6 16.88 0.40 -18.87
CA ASN A 6 16.86 -0.52 -20.02
C ASN A 6 17.08 -1.99 -19.66
N GLN A 7 16.60 -2.46 -18.50
CA GLN A 7 16.46 -3.90 -18.26
C GLN A 7 15.04 -4.31 -18.65
N THR A 8 14.87 -4.76 -19.88
CA THR A 8 13.63 -5.43 -20.28
C THR A 8 13.67 -6.84 -19.70
N LEU A 9 12.77 -7.13 -18.76
CA LEU A 9 12.59 -8.50 -18.28
C LEU A 9 11.95 -9.31 -19.41
N SER A 10 12.61 -10.39 -19.84
CA SER A 10 12.11 -11.23 -20.95
C SER A 10 10.81 -11.95 -20.59
N THR A 11 10.62 -12.27 -19.32
CA THR A 11 9.42 -12.94 -18.79
C THR A 11 9.09 -12.40 -17.42
N PRO A 12 8.44 -11.22 -17.32
CA PRO A 12 8.10 -10.65 -16.03
C PRO A 12 7.06 -11.52 -15.29
N VAL A 13 7.16 -11.55 -13.96
CA VAL A 13 6.13 -12.12 -13.08
C VAL A 13 4.98 -11.13 -12.97
N VAL A 14 5.32 -9.86 -12.72
CA VAL A 14 4.34 -8.82 -12.52
C VAL A 14 3.79 -8.35 -13.87
N ASN A 15 2.52 -8.60 -14.09
CA ASN A 15 1.79 -8.08 -15.23
C ASN A 15 0.86 -6.95 -14.77
N PRO A 16 1.21 -5.67 -15.05
CA PRO A 16 0.38 -4.54 -14.65
C PRO A 16 -0.91 -4.53 -15.45
N VAL A 17 -2.02 -4.65 -14.76
CA VAL A 17 -3.37 -4.56 -15.33
C VAL A 17 -4.15 -3.48 -14.63
N ASP A 18 -5.15 -2.94 -15.32
CA ASP A 18 -6.16 -2.13 -14.66
C ASP A 18 -6.84 -2.94 -13.55
N LYS A 19 -7.11 -2.33 -12.41
CA LYS A 19 -7.65 -3.01 -11.22
C LYS A 19 -6.77 -4.19 -10.72
N TYR A 20 -5.48 -3.96 -10.60
CA TYR A 20 -4.54 -4.92 -9.99
C TYR A 20 -5.01 -5.28 -8.57
N SER A 21 -5.54 -6.49 -8.40
CA SER A 21 -6.25 -6.90 -7.19
C SER A 21 -5.31 -7.34 -6.06
N TYR A 22 -5.85 -7.39 -4.83
CA TYR A 22 -5.13 -7.96 -3.69
C TYR A 22 -4.69 -9.42 -3.95
N SER A 23 -5.58 -10.26 -4.49
CA SER A 23 -5.23 -11.66 -4.79
C SER A 23 -4.13 -11.78 -5.85
N GLN A 24 -4.14 -10.92 -6.86
CA GLN A 24 -3.06 -10.88 -7.86
C GLN A 24 -1.75 -10.46 -7.21
N MET A 25 -1.74 -9.41 -6.39
CA MET A 25 -0.55 -8.99 -5.65
C MET A 25 0.03 -10.14 -4.80
N VAL A 26 -0.81 -10.86 -4.07
CA VAL A 26 -0.36 -12.00 -3.22
C VAL A 26 0.27 -13.12 -4.07
N ASN A 27 -0.35 -13.46 -5.20
CA ASN A 27 0.18 -14.46 -6.13
C ASN A 27 1.53 -14.02 -6.71
N ASP A 28 1.64 -12.77 -7.14
CA ASP A 28 2.87 -12.22 -7.70
C ASP A 28 3.98 -12.14 -6.63
N ILE A 29 3.68 -11.75 -5.40
CA ILE A 29 4.63 -11.78 -4.27
C ILE A 29 5.17 -13.20 -4.05
N SER A 30 4.31 -14.21 -4.04
CA SER A 30 4.70 -15.60 -3.90
C SER A 30 5.59 -16.08 -5.06
N ALA A 31 5.23 -15.71 -6.28
CA ALA A 31 5.99 -16.06 -7.48
C ALA A 31 7.36 -15.36 -7.50
N LEU A 32 7.44 -14.09 -7.07
CA LEU A 32 8.70 -13.36 -6.95
C LEU A 32 9.63 -13.95 -5.90
N ALA A 33 9.11 -14.32 -4.73
CA ALA A 33 9.89 -14.99 -3.68
C ALA A 33 10.44 -16.35 -4.17
N SER A 34 9.65 -17.08 -4.95
CA SER A 34 10.07 -18.37 -5.54
C SER A 34 11.09 -18.19 -6.67
N ARG A 35 10.97 -17.14 -7.48
CA ARG A 35 11.87 -16.85 -8.60
C ARG A 35 13.22 -16.30 -8.15
N TYR A 36 13.23 -15.50 -7.08
CA TYR A 36 14.42 -14.80 -6.58
C TYR A 36 14.75 -15.20 -5.12
N PRO A 37 15.02 -16.50 -4.87
CA PRO A 37 15.30 -16.99 -3.53
C PRO A 37 16.57 -16.33 -2.96
N GLY A 38 16.50 -15.93 -1.69
CA GLY A 38 17.60 -15.21 -1.03
C GLY A 38 17.70 -13.72 -1.38
N THR A 39 17.02 -13.27 -2.43
CA THR A 39 16.94 -11.85 -2.81
C THR A 39 15.64 -11.20 -2.37
N VAL A 40 14.53 -11.95 -2.45
CA VAL A 40 13.21 -11.51 -2.03
C VAL A 40 12.82 -12.24 -0.74
N THR A 41 12.51 -11.47 0.30
CA THR A 41 12.00 -11.97 1.59
C THR A 41 10.62 -11.39 1.83
N VAL A 42 9.66 -12.22 2.24
CA VAL A 42 8.27 -11.80 2.47
C VAL A 42 7.90 -11.97 3.93
N LYS A 43 7.26 -10.96 4.50
CA LYS A 43 6.74 -10.98 5.87
C LYS A 43 5.33 -10.39 5.90
N SER A 44 4.44 -10.98 6.69
CA SER A 44 3.21 -10.29 7.09
C SER A 44 3.55 -9.38 8.28
N ILE A 45 3.17 -8.12 8.20
CA ILE A 45 3.36 -7.13 9.27
C ILE A 45 2.09 -6.91 10.11
N GLY A 46 0.99 -7.53 9.72
CA GLY A 46 -0.29 -7.44 10.38
C GLY A 46 -1.43 -7.79 9.45
N LYS A 47 -2.64 -7.62 9.94
CA LYS A 47 -3.86 -7.85 9.17
C LYS A 47 -4.69 -6.57 9.11
N SER A 48 -5.40 -6.40 8.01
CA SER A 48 -6.42 -5.36 7.83
C SER A 48 -7.68 -5.65 8.65
N ALA A 49 -8.60 -4.71 8.68
CA ALA A 49 -9.86 -4.83 9.40
C ALA A 49 -10.71 -6.04 8.96
N ASP A 50 -10.66 -6.43 7.67
CA ASP A 50 -11.34 -7.61 7.11
C ASP A 50 -10.43 -8.87 7.07
N GLY A 51 -9.29 -8.83 7.74
CA GLY A 51 -8.41 -9.98 7.96
C GLY A 51 -7.39 -10.29 6.86
N ARG A 52 -7.21 -9.42 5.87
CA ARG A 52 -6.17 -9.57 4.82
C ARG A 52 -4.80 -9.28 5.39
N ASP A 53 -3.81 -10.09 5.02
CA ASP A 53 -2.42 -9.83 5.39
C ASP A 53 -1.88 -8.56 4.72
N ILE A 54 -1.13 -7.77 5.48
CA ILE A 54 -0.37 -6.64 4.98
C ILE A 54 1.08 -7.10 4.86
N TYR A 55 1.62 -7.06 3.65
CA TYR A 55 2.94 -7.62 3.38
C TYR A 55 4.02 -6.55 3.35
N ASP A 56 5.16 -6.85 3.99
CA ASP A 56 6.46 -6.23 3.77
C ASP A 56 7.30 -7.18 2.91
N VAL A 57 7.61 -6.75 1.70
CA VAL A 57 8.43 -7.49 0.75
C VAL A 57 9.80 -6.83 0.66
N ILE A 58 10.83 -7.54 1.12
CA ILE A 58 12.20 -7.01 1.25
C ILE A 58 13.02 -7.48 0.06
N VAL A 59 13.67 -6.56 -0.63
CA VAL A 59 14.61 -6.86 -1.71
C VAL A 59 16.02 -6.48 -1.29
N GLY A 60 16.95 -7.40 -1.49
CA GLY A 60 18.35 -7.27 -1.12
C GLY A 60 18.68 -7.97 0.19
N ASN A 61 19.74 -7.51 0.87
CA ASN A 61 20.16 -8.08 2.14
C ASN A 61 19.23 -7.62 3.29
N PRO A 62 18.39 -8.48 3.87
CA PRO A 62 17.44 -8.08 4.92
C PRO A 62 18.14 -7.61 6.21
N ASN A 63 19.42 -7.92 6.36
CA ASN A 63 20.26 -7.52 7.51
C ASN A 63 21.12 -6.29 7.19
N ALA A 64 20.92 -5.63 6.05
CA ALA A 64 21.64 -4.43 5.71
C ALA A 64 21.46 -3.34 6.78
N SER A 65 22.51 -2.56 7.02
CA SER A 65 22.47 -1.47 8.00
C SER A 65 21.64 -0.29 7.55
N LYS A 66 21.47 -0.12 6.24
CA LYS A 66 20.62 0.91 5.63
C LYS A 66 19.33 0.27 5.13
N LYS A 67 18.21 0.90 5.46
CA LYS A 67 16.88 0.40 5.09
C LYS A 67 16.01 1.53 4.60
N ILE A 68 15.31 1.31 3.50
CA ILE A 68 14.38 2.27 2.91
C ILE A 68 13.03 1.59 2.77
N LEU A 69 11.99 2.26 3.25
CA LEU A 69 10.61 1.79 3.10
C LEU A 69 9.92 2.53 1.95
N PHE A 70 9.31 1.77 1.07
CA PHE A 70 8.35 2.22 0.07
C PHE A 70 6.97 1.73 0.49
N GLN A 71 6.02 2.64 0.63
CA GLN A 71 4.65 2.33 1.02
C GLN A 71 3.69 2.87 -0.02
N GLY A 72 2.67 2.09 -0.38
CA GLY A 72 1.64 2.48 -1.33
C GLY A 72 0.23 2.12 -0.91
N ALA A 73 -0.73 2.67 -1.63
CA ALA A 73 -2.15 2.42 -1.48
C ALA A 73 -2.66 2.57 -0.03
N ILE A 74 -2.18 3.58 0.69
CA ILE A 74 -2.80 4.02 1.95
C ILE A 74 -4.22 4.52 1.68
N HIS A 75 -4.43 5.23 0.57
CA HIS A 75 -5.74 5.57 0.06
C HIS A 75 -6.21 4.52 -0.94
N ALA A 76 -7.38 3.97 -0.68
CA ALA A 76 -7.96 2.84 -1.40
C ALA A 76 -8.02 3.02 -2.93
N ARG A 77 -8.54 4.16 -3.41
CA ARG A 77 -8.71 4.45 -4.83
C ARG A 77 -7.41 4.74 -5.60
N GLU A 78 -6.30 4.85 -4.89
CA GLU A 78 -4.98 5.13 -5.47
C GLU A 78 -4.21 3.84 -5.80
N TYR A 79 -4.92 2.76 -6.06
CA TYR A 79 -4.36 1.42 -6.28
C TYR A 79 -3.46 1.29 -7.52
N ILE A 80 -3.44 2.28 -8.40
CA ILE A 80 -2.50 2.32 -9.54
C ILE A 80 -1.02 2.28 -9.09
N VAL A 81 -0.73 2.73 -7.87
CA VAL A 81 0.63 2.68 -7.33
C VAL A 81 1.10 1.24 -7.04
N VAL A 82 0.15 0.31 -6.82
CA VAL A 82 0.49 -1.08 -6.46
C VAL A 82 1.23 -1.81 -7.58
N PRO A 83 0.72 -1.90 -8.83
CA PRO A 83 1.45 -2.54 -9.90
C PRO A 83 2.77 -1.82 -10.23
N LEU A 84 2.84 -0.49 -10.08
CA LEU A 84 4.09 0.25 -10.23
C LEU A 84 5.14 -0.22 -9.22
N MET A 85 4.77 -0.29 -7.94
CA MET A 85 5.69 -0.73 -6.87
C MET A 85 6.09 -2.20 -7.05
N MET A 86 5.17 -3.07 -7.46
CA MET A 86 5.45 -4.48 -7.73
C MET A 86 6.42 -4.65 -8.90
N GLN A 87 6.30 -3.84 -9.97
CA GLN A 87 7.27 -3.83 -11.07
C GLN A 87 8.65 -3.31 -10.63
N GLN A 88 8.70 -2.26 -9.80
CA GLN A 88 9.96 -1.76 -9.24
C GLN A 88 10.66 -2.83 -8.38
N LEU A 89 9.89 -3.53 -7.55
CA LEU A 89 10.37 -4.64 -6.73
C LEU A 89 10.95 -5.75 -7.61
N GLU A 90 10.24 -6.20 -8.64
CA GLU A 90 10.71 -7.24 -9.58
C GLU A 90 11.97 -6.78 -10.32
N TYR A 91 11.99 -5.53 -10.78
CA TYR A 91 13.14 -4.97 -11.48
C TYR A 91 14.41 -5.01 -10.60
N LEU A 92 14.29 -4.60 -9.33
CA LEU A 92 15.41 -4.65 -8.39
C LEU A 92 15.85 -6.08 -8.08
N ALA A 93 14.90 -6.99 -7.88
CA ALA A 93 15.19 -8.40 -7.61
C ALA A 93 15.89 -9.09 -8.79
N ALA A 94 15.40 -8.87 -10.00
CA ALA A 94 16.00 -9.38 -11.22
C ALA A 94 17.41 -8.80 -11.46
N GLY A 95 17.57 -7.50 -11.26
CA GLY A 95 18.85 -6.82 -11.43
C GLY A 95 19.90 -7.29 -10.42
N PHE A 96 19.51 -7.53 -9.18
CA PHE A 96 20.41 -8.10 -8.17
C PHE A 96 20.86 -9.53 -8.56
N THR A 97 19.91 -10.37 -8.99
CA THR A 97 20.19 -11.77 -9.32
C THR A 97 20.99 -11.91 -10.63
N ASN A 98 20.76 -11.04 -11.61
CA ASN A 98 21.33 -11.12 -12.95
C ASN A 98 22.52 -10.17 -13.18
N ASN A 99 23.15 -9.69 -12.11
CA ASN A 99 24.28 -8.74 -12.16
C ASN A 99 23.93 -7.44 -12.94
N GLY A 100 22.70 -6.98 -12.80
CA GLY A 100 22.28 -5.71 -13.37
C GLY A 100 23.00 -4.52 -12.76
N THR A 101 22.94 -3.40 -13.47
CA THR A 101 23.55 -2.14 -12.99
C THR A 101 22.52 -1.03 -12.91
N TYR A 102 22.69 -0.16 -11.93
CA TYR A 102 22.03 1.14 -11.89
C TYR A 102 23.09 2.21 -12.13
N MET A 103 22.94 2.99 -13.18
CA MET A 103 24.02 3.84 -13.72
C MET A 103 25.28 2.99 -14.00
N THR A 104 26.37 3.24 -13.31
CA THR A 104 27.62 2.49 -13.43
C THR A 104 27.85 1.52 -12.27
N GLN A 105 26.92 1.46 -11.29
CA GLN A 105 27.09 0.65 -10.10
C GLN A 105 26.35 -0.69 -10.23
N PRO A 106 26.99 -1.82 -9.93
CA PRO A 106 26.29 -3.10 -9.82
C PRO A 106 25.16 -3.03 -8.79
N LEU A 107 23.97 -3.49 -9.14
CA LEU A 107 22.86 -3.57 -8.19
C LEU A 107 23.17 -4.47 -6.99
N SER A 108 24.01 -5.49 -7.18
CA SER A 108 24.50 -6.35 -6.09
C SER A 108 25.23 -5.56 -5.00
N ASN A 109 26.00 -4.54 -5.37
CA ASN A 109 26.69 -3.68 -4.40
C ASN A 109 25.70 -2.79 -3.63
N ILE A 110 24.70 -2.25 -4.32
CA ILE A 110 23.68 -1.39 -3.71
C ILE A 110 22.83 -2.21 -2.75
N LEU A 111 22.24 -3.30 -3.23
CA LEU A 111 21.31 -4.14 -2.47
C LEU A 111 22.04 -5.03 -1.41
N GLY A 112 23.34 -5.16 -1.50
CA GLY A 112 24.16 -5.74 -0.43
C GLY A 112 24.27 -4.83 0.79
N GLN A 113 24.18 -3.50 0.61
CA GLN A 113 24.31 -2.48 1.65
C GLN A 113 22.99 -1.86 2.09
N VAL A 114 21.95 -1.94 1.25
CA VAL A 114 20.65 -1.35 1.49
C VAL A 114 19.56 -2.41 1.32
N ALA A 115 18.71 -2.57 2.30
CA ALA A 115 17.47 -3.34 2.17
C ALA A 115 16.34 -2.40 1.72
N PHE A 116 15.68 -2.75 0.63
CA PHE A 116 14.47 -2.07 0.18
C PHE A 116 13.25 -2.85 0.65
N HIS A 117 12.47 -2.23 1.51
CA HIS A 117 11.20 -2.73 2.02
C HIS A 117 10.05 -2.16 1.19
N PHE A 118 9.15 -3.01 0.73
CA PHE A 118 7.96 -2.62 -0.01
C PHE A 118 6.72 -3.08 0.73
N VAL A 119 5.86 -2.13 1.09
CA VAL A 119 4.47 -2.37 1.51
C VAL A 119 3.56 -1.87 0.39
N PRO A 120 3.32 -2.68 -0.67
CA PRO A 120 2.70 -2.17 -1.89
C PRO A 120 1.22 -1.81 -1.71
N MET A 121 0.53 -2.47 -0.77
CA MET A 121 -0.89 -2.27 -0.51
C MET A 121 -1.14 -2.23 1.00
N LEU A 122 -0.97 -1.05 1.61
CA LEU A 122 -1.19 -0.86 3.05
C LEU A 122 -2.67 -1.01 3.43
N ASN A 123 -3.58 -0.61 2.54
CA ASN A 123 -5.03 -0.63 2.75
C ASN A 123 -5.71 -1.66 1.82
N PRO A 124 -5.50 -2.97 2.04
CA PRO A 124 -5.99 -3.98 1.11
C PRO A 124 -7.52 -4.09 1.06
N ASP A 125 -8.20 -3.84 2.18
CA ASP A 125 -9.66 -3.84 2.23
C ASP A 125 -10.22 -2.65 1.44
N GLY A 126 -9.67 -1.46 1.67
CA GLY A 126 -10.08 -0.27 0.96
C GLY A 126 -9.88 -0.40 -0.55
N VAL A 127 -8.74 -0.92 -1.00
CA VAL A 127 -8.49 -1.20 -2.43
C VAL A 127 -9.55 -2.15 -2.98
N THR A 128 -9.87 -3.22 -2.25
CA THR A 128 -10.91 -4.18 -2.63
C THR A 128 -12.28 -3.49 -2.74
N ILE A 129 -12.64 -2.62 -1.81
CA ILE A 129 -13.88 -1.81 -1.86
C ILE A 129 -13.88 -0.93 -3.11
N SER A 130 -12.81 -0.21 -3.39
CA SER A 130 -12.74 0.70 -4.54
C SER A 130 -12.86 -0.04 -5.88
N GLN A 131 -12.38 -1.29 -5.96
CA GLN A 131 -12.41 -2.11 -7.17
C GLN A 131 -13.70 -2.91 -7.34
N MET A 132 -14.27 -3.44 -6.25
CA MET A 132 -15.33 -4.46 -6.27
C MET A 132 -16.60 -4.04 -5.49
N GLY A 133 -16.56 -2.90 -4.81
CA GLY A 133 -17.62 -2.50 -3.89
C GLY A 133 -17.65 -3.35 -2.61
N GLU A 134 -18.78 -3.32 -1.91
CA GLU A 134 -18.95 -4.06 -0.64
C GLU A 134 -18.88 -5.59 -0.79
N ASN A 135 -19.15 -6.11 -1.99
CA ASN A 135 -19.07 -7.55 -2.28
C ASN A 135 -17.66 -8.13 -2.10
N GLY A 136 -16.65 -7.30 -2.10
CA GLY A 136 -15.27 -7.69 -1.83
C GLY A 136 -14.94 -7.86 -0.34
N ILE A 137 -15.84 -7.48 0.56
CA ILE A 137 -15.66 -7.51 2.03
C ILE A 137 -16.41 -8.69 2.63
N GLN A 138 -15.73 -9.48 3.48
CA GLN A 138 -16.30 -10.69 4.09
C GLN A 138 -17.19 -10.35 5.29
N SER A 139 -16.76 -9.40 6.13
CA SER A 139 -17.47 -9.01 7.34
C SER A 139 -18.76 -8.26 7.03
N GLU A 140 -19.89 -8.78 7.51
CA GLU A 140 -21.19 -8.12 7.41
C GLU A 140 -21.22 -6.80 8.19
N GLU A 141 -20.57 -6.73 9.34
CA GLU A 141 -20.46 -5.51 10.14
C GLU A 141 -19.75 -4.39 9.36
N LEU A 142 -18.66 -4.72 8.65
CA LEU A 142 -17.96 -3.75 7.82
C LEU A 142 -18.80 -3.28 6.62
N ARG A 143 -19.57 -4.19 5.99
CA ARG A 143 -20.52 -3.80 4.93
C ARG A 143 -21.60 -2.85 5.45
N GLN A 144 -22.16 -3.12 6.61
CA GLN A 144 -23.13 -2.21 7.26
C GLN A 144 -22.50 -0.86 7.60
N THR A 145 -21.24 -0.83 8.04
CA THR A 145 -20.50 0.42 8.28
C THR A 145 -20.37 1.25 7.00
N MET A 146 -20.06 0.63 5.86
CA MET A 146 -19.97 1.34 4.57
C MET A 146 -21.32 1.89 4.11
N GLN A 147 -22.39 1.12 4.28
CA GLN A 147 -23.77 1.56 3.96
C GLN A 147 -24.19 2.75 4.85
N ALA A 148 -23.87 2.67 6.15
CA ALA A 148 -24.14 3.77 7.09
C ALA A 148 -23.34 5.02 6.76
N ALA A 149 -22.05 4.87 6.38
CA ALA A 149 -21.20 5.96 5.94
C ALA A 149 -21.76 6.67 4.71
N TYR A 150 -22.21 5.92 3.71
CA TYR A 150 -22.87 6.50 2.54
C TYR A 150 -24.14 7.25 2.92
N ALA A 151 -25.02 6.65 3.74
CA ALA A 151 -26.26 7.28 4.19
C ALA A 151 -26.00 8.60 4.93
N ALA A 152 -25.01 8.63 5.83
CA ALA A 152 -24.62 9.83 6.56
C ALA A 152 -24.03 10.92 5.67
N ASP A 153 -23.15 10.56 4.75
CA ASP A 153 -22.55 11.50 3.80
C ASP A 153 -23.60 12.06 2.84
N LYS A 154 -24.59 11.26 2.44
CA LYS A 154 -25.71 11.71 1.61
C LYS A 154 -26.63 12.67 2.37
N ALA A 155 -26.95 12.35 3.61
CA ALA A 155 -27.79 13.21 4.46
C ALA A 155 -27.14 14.57 4.77
N SER A 156 -25.81 14.60 4.91
CA SER A 156 -25.04 15.83 5.13
C SER A 156 -24.62 16.54 3.84
N SER A 157 -25.10 16.11 2.69
CA SER A 157 -24.75 16.66 1.37
C SER A 157 -23.25 16.59 1.01
N ARG A 158 -22.50 15.70 1.66
CA ARG A 158 -21.09 15.44 1.33
C ARG A 158 -20.94 14.62 0.04
N THR A 159 -21.98 13.87 -0.33
CA THR A 159 -22.01 13.13 -1.59
C THR A 159 -23.39 13.24 -2.26
N THR A 160 -23.37 13.31 -3.58
CA THR A 160 -24.57 13.29 -4.44
C THR A 160 -24.57 12.09 -5.40
N VAL A 161 -23.47 11.32 -5.44
CA VAL A 161 -23.32 10.21 -6.38
C VAL A 161 -24.08 8.96 -5.92
N SER A 162 -24.20 7.98 -6.82
CA SER A 162 -24.78 6.68 -6.47
C SER A 162 -23.87 5.92 -5.46
N TYR A 163 -24.44 4.91 -4.80
CA TYR A 163 -23.67 4.08 -3.87
C TYR A 163 -22.48 3.37 -4.55
N GLU A 164 -22.70 2.87 -5.77
CA GLU A 164 -21.62 2.24 -6.55
C GLU A 164 -20.47 3.22 -6.83
N GLU A 165 -20.80 4.44 -7.28
CA GLU A 165 -19.80 5.47 -7.54
C GLU A 165 -19.11 5.94 -6.25
N TYR A 166 -19.84 5.99 -5.13
CA TYR A 166 -19.27 6.30 -3.82
C TYR A 166 -18.23 5.25 -3.41
N MET A 167 -18.51 3.94 -3.63
CA MET A 167 -17.56 2.87 -3.39
C MET A 167 -16.33 2.99 -4.30
N ARG A 168 -16.49 3.28 -5.58
CA ARG A 168 -15.35 3.49 -6.50
C ARG A 168 -14.46 4.65 -6.09
N ARG A 169 -15.00 5.66 -5.43
CA ARG A 169 -14.27 6.82 -4.88
C ARG A 169 -13.75 6.60 -3.46
N TRP A 170 -13.95 5.41 -2.91
CA TRP A 170 -13.55 5.09 -1.54
C TRP A 170 -12.06 5.29 -1.34
N LYS A 171 -11.70 6.03 -0.28
CA LYS A 171 -10.33 6.40 0.07
C LYS A 171 -9.90 5.80 1.40
N ALA A 172 -10.86 5.59 2.29
CA ALA A 172 -10.72 5.08 3.64
C ALA A 172 -10.38 3.58 3.69
N ASN A 173 -10.12 3.03 4.89
CA ASN A 173 -10.13 1.59 5.13
C ASN A 173 -11.58 1.05 5.23
N ALA A 174 -11.75 -0.25 5.52
CA ALA A 174 -13.09 -0.85 5.59
C ALA A 174 -13.96 -0.33 6.75
N ARG A 175 -13.36 0.33 7.74
CA ARG A 175 -14.09 0.99 8.84
C ARG A 175 -14.44 2.44 8.54
N GLY A 176 -14.18 2.92 7.32
CA GLY A 176 -14.46 4.29 6.94
C GLY A 176 -13.51 5.31 7.56
N VAL A 177 -12.30 4.90 7.95
CA VAL A 177 -11.25 5.77 8.48
C VAL A 177 -10.25 6.11 7.40
N ASP A 178 -9.99 7.38 7.17
CA ASP A 178 -8.92 7.86 6.28
C ASP A 178 -7.58 7.66 6.97
N LEU A 179 -6.87 6.60 6.60
CA LEU A 179 -5.65 6.17 7.26
C LEU A 179 -4.56 7.24 7.28
N ASN A 180 -4.55 8.16 6.30
CA ASN A 180 -3.58 9.26 6.24
C ASN A 180 -3.71 10.22 7.44
N TYR A 181 -4.86 10.24 8.09
CA TYR A 181 -5.14 11.04 9.29
C TYR A 181 -5.09 10.22 10.59
N ASN A 182 -4.81 8.91 10.53
CA ASN A 182 -4.91 8.03 11.70
C ASN A 182 -3.60 7.82 12.46
N PHE A 183 -2.54 8.59 12.14
CA PHE A 183 -1.25 8.49 12.82
C PHE A 183 -1.17 9.47 14.01
N ALA A 184 -0.27 9.15 14.98
CA ALA A 184 -0.11 9.93 16.20
C ALA A 184 0.53 11.32 15.98
N ALA A 185 1.23 11.52 14.85
CA ALA A 185 1.91 12.77 14.55
C ALA A 185 0.90 13.93 14.44
N ASN A 186 0.89 14.80 15.44
CA ASN A 186 0.01 15.97 15.53
C ASN A 186 -1.49 15.66 15.35
N TRP A 187 -1.94 14.47 15.79
CA TRP A 187 -3.32 13.99 15.56
C TRP A 187 -4.38 14.96 16.11
N GLU A 188 -4.14 15.56 17.29
CA GLU A 188 -5.03 16.56 17.89
C GLU A 188 -5.12 17.84 17.03
N GLY A 189 -4.03 18.22 16.38
CA GLY A 189 -3.97 19.40 15.52
C GLY A 189 -4.57 19.20 14.12
N ILE A 190 -4.93 17.96 13.74
CA ILE A 190 -5.59 17.71 12.46
C ILE A 190 -7.02 18.26 12.49
N ASN A 191 -7.23 19.35 11.74
CA ASN A 191 -8.53 20.01 11.66
C ASN A 191 -9.44 19.29 10.65
N VAL A 192 -10.09 18.20 11.09
CA VAL A 192 -11.16 17.52 10.37
C VAL A 192 -12.44 17.59 11.19
N SER A 193 -13.48 18.12 10.57
CA SER A 193 -14.80 18.29 11.21
C SER A 193 -15.64 17.01 11.23
N LEU A 194 -15.21 15.97 10.50
CA LEU A 194 -15.99 14.75 10.34
C LEU A 194 -15.87 13.86 11.58
N THR A 195 -17.01 13.51 12.16
CA THR A 195 -17.10 12.76 13.42
C THR A 195 -17.64 11.32 13.25
N HIS A 196 -17.87 10.89 12.02
CA HIS A 196 -18.40 9.56 11.69
C HIS A 196 -17.62 8.91 10.54
N PRO A 197 -17.64 7.57 10.41
CA PRO A 197 -17.06 6.86 9.26
C PRO A 197 -17.54 7.42 7.93
N SER A 198 -16.61 7.55 6.97
CA SER A 198 -16.88 8.10 5.64
C SER A 198 -15.91 7.51 4.61
N ALA A 199 -16.21 7.70 3.33
CA ALA A 199 -15.30 7.33 2.25
C ALA A 199 -13.96 8.07 2.31
N ASN A 200 -13.91 9.25 2.92
CA ASN A 200 -12.66 9.99 3.15
C ASN A 200 -12.80 11.02 4.28
N GLY A 201 -11.66 11.42 4.85
CA GLY A 201 -11.58 12.55 5.76
C GLY A 201 -11.98 12.27 7.22
N TYR A 202 -12.39 11.07 7.58
CA TYR A 202 -12.60 10.70 8.98
C TYR A 202 -11.31 10.16 9.58
N LYS A 203 -10.81 10.78 10.65
CA LYS A 203 -9.50 10.45 11.25
C LYS A 203 -9.54 9.30 12.25
N GLY A 204 -10.71 8.69 12.49
CA GLY A 204 -10.90 7.66 13.51
C GLY A 204 -11.22 8.25 14.89
N THR A 205 -11.37 7.37 15.87
CA THR A 205 -11.69 7.74 17.26
C THR A 205 -10.47 8.21 18.06
N ASN A 206 -9.30 7.69 17.71
CA ASN A 206 -8.00 8.00 18.32
C ASN A 206 -6.87 7.71 17.34
N PRO A 207 -5.66 8.24 17.60
CA PRO A 207 -4.50 7.90 16.78
C PRO A 207 -4.23 6.40 16.84
N LEU A 208 -3.87 5.83 15.70
CA LEU A 208 -3.60 4.39 15.54
C LEU A 208 -4.78 3.51 15.97
N SER A 209 -6.04 3.97 15.78
CA SER A 209 -7.23 3.13 16.01
C SER A 209 -7.32 1.98 15.02
N GLU A 210 -6.74 2.10 13.84
CA GLU A 210 -6.88 1.15 12.75
C GLU A 210 -5.72 0.15 12.70
N PRO A 211 -6.02 -1.14 12.43
CA PRO A 211 -5.00 -2.18 12.39
C PRO A 211 -3.94 -1.93 11.31
N GLU A 212 -4.31 -1.35 10.17
CA GLU A 212 -3.39 -0.99 9.09
C GLU A 212 -2.39 0.09 9.55
N SER A 213 -2.88 1.11 10.26
CA SER A 213 -2.03 2.18 10.81
C SER A 213 -1.09 1.65 11.88
N GLN A 214 -1.58 0.73 12.73
CA GLN A 214 -0.76 0.07 13.75
C GLN A 214 0.34 -0.79 13.11
N ALA A 215 -0.01 -1.57 12.08
CA ALA A 215 0.92 -2.47 11.39
C ALA A 215 2.13 -1.69 10.82
N ILE A 216 1.86 -0.61 10.09
CA ILE A 216 2.95 0.18 9.48
C ILE A 216 3.73 0.98 10.53
N ALA A 217 3.06 1.52 11.55
CA ALA A 217 3.74 2.24 12.63
C ALA A 217 4.69 1.31 13.40
N ASN A 218 4.26 0.10 13.72
CA ASN A 218 5.08 -0.91 14.38
C ASN A 218 6.27 -1.33 13.51
N LEU A 219 6.07 -1.50 12.20
CA LEU A 219 7.15 -1.79 11.26
C LEU A 219 8.19 -0.66 11.27
N ILE A 220 7.75 0.60 11.16
CA ILE A 220 8.64 1.77 11.13
C ILE A 220 9.43 1.88 12.43
N GLN A 221 8.76 1.79 13.58
CA GLN A 221 9.40 1.88 14.90
C GLN A 221 10.37 0.72 15.17
N GLY A 222 9.99 -0.49 14.78
CA GLY A 222 10.78 -1.71 15.02
C GLY A 222 11.98 -1.89 14.09
N THR A 223 11.98 -1.25 12.91
CA THR A 223 12.99 -1.47 11.87
C THR A 223 14.06 -0.39 11.82
N GLY A 224 13.74 0.86 12.17
CA GLY A 224 14.67 1.99 12.12
C GLY A 224 15.08 2.36 10.69
N PHE A 225 14.11 2.71 9.84
CA PHE A 225 14.36 3.09 8.45
C PHE A 225 15.16 4.39 8.33
N ASN A 226 16.06 4.46 7.36
CA ASN A 226 16.79 5.67 7.01
C ASN A 226 15.93 6.63 6.17
N ALA A 227 14.97 6.10 5.40
CA ALA A 227 14.01 6.88 4.65
C ALA A 227 12.69 6.12 4.51
N VAL A 228 11.58 6.86 4.44
CA VAL A 228 10.24 6.35 4.14
C VAL A 228 9.68 7.14 2.97
N ILE A 229 9.24 6.45 1.94
CA ILE A 229 8.68 7.05 0.72
C ILE A 229 7.26 6.54 0.56
N ASN A 230 6.30 7.46 0.57
CA ASN A 230 4.88 7.16 0.43
C ASN A 230 4.42 7.47 -0.99
N TYR A 231 3.87 6.47 -1.67
CA TYR A 231 3.29 6.61 -3.00
C TYR A 231 1.83 6.97 -2.90
N HIS A 232 1.48 8.09 -3.55
CA HIS A 232 0.11 8.52 -3.77
C HIS A 232 -0.17 8.62 -5.27
N ALA A 233 -1.45 8.63 -5.65
CA ALA A 233 -1.88 8.96 -6.99
C ALA A 233 -2.72 10.23 -6.97
N MET A 234 -2.63 11.03 -8.07
CA MET A 234 -3.16 12.37 -8.23
C MET A 234 -2.36 13.44 -7.48
N GLY A 235 -1.43 14.02 -8.18
CA GLY A 235 -0.58 15.13 -7.80
C GLY A 235 0.74 15.01 -8.56
N ASN A 236 1.26 16.12 -9.05
CA ASN A 236 2.58 16.17 -9.68
C ASN A 236 3.58 16.81 -8.69
N VAL A 237 3.56 16.37 -7.45
CA VAL A 237 4.35 16.95 -6.36
C VAL A 237 5.07 15.87 -5.57
N ILE A 238 6.28 16.19 -5.15
CA ILE A 238 7.04 15.48 -4.12
C ILE A 238 7.09 16.44 -2.93
N TYR A 239 6.67 15.96 -1.76
CA TYR A 239 6.67 16.72 -0.50
C TYR A 239 7.93 16.43 0.31
#